data_961f59b5a91e441ea41735ca2658fbf0
#
_entry.id   961f59b5a91e441ea41735ca2658fbf0
#
_cell.length_a   1.000
_cell.length_b   1.000
_cell.length_c   1.000
_cell.angle_alpha   90.00
_cell.angle_beta   90.00
_cell.angle_gamma   90.00
#
_symmetry.space_group_name_H-M   'P 1'
#
loop_
_entity.id
_entity.type
_entity.pdbx_description
1 polymer ?
#
loop_
_entity_poly.entity_id
_entity_poly.type
_entity_poly.pdbx_seq_one_letter_code
_entity_poly.pdbx_strand_id
1 'polypeptide(L)'
;KATIAAAKTRYPDRRLVICFQPHTYSRSSYLLDKFISCFEGIDKLLILDTFPARETEADGLSAKELLARLEIKDTSHVDSVSEAIDHVVNLLEPGDVFIGVGAGDVTDVPWGVLPRLQNLAWESLAVQKEELNPNN
;
A
#
# COMPACT_ATOMS: atom_id res chain seq x y z
N LYS A 1 1.06 -7.25 12.24
CA LYS A 1 0.00 -7.13 13.28
C LYS A 1 0.16 -5.89 14.15
N ALA A 2 1.28 -5.68 14.83
CA ALA A 2 1.45 -4.54 15.75
C ALA A 2 1.20 -3.18 15.08
N THR A 3 1.73 -2.97 13.88
CA THR A 3 1.54 -1.74 13.10
C THR A 3 0.06 -1.50 12.75
N ILE A 4 -0.65 -2.54 12.30
CA ILE A 4 -2.07 -2.47 11.97
C ILE A 4 -2.89 -2.16 13.23
N ALA A 5 -2.63 -2.87 14.33
CA ALA A 5 -3.30 -2.62 15.61
C ALA A 5 -3.09 -1.17 16.11
N ALA A 6 -1.86 -0.67 16.03
CA ALA A 6 -1.55 0.71 16.40
C ALA A 6 -2.28 1.73 15.52
N ALA A 7 -2.32 1.50 14.20
CA ALA A 7 -3.04 2.35 13.26
C ALA A 7 -4.55 2.37 13.56
N LYS A 8 -5.16 1.22 13.79
CA LYS A 8 -6.57 1.10 14.17
C LYS A 8 -6.89 1.76 15.49
N THR A 9 -6.01 1.64 16.49
CA THR A 9 -6.17 2.33 17.77
C THR A 9 -6.10 3.85 17.62
N ARG A 10 -5.21 4.34 16.77
CA ARG A 10 -5.01 5.78 16.54
C ARG A 10 -6.08 6.41 15.64
N TYR A 11 -6.60 5.63 14.69
CA TYR A 11 -7.54 6.06 13.66
C TYR A 11 -8.67 5.03 13.49
N PRO A 12 -9.54 4.86 14.51
CA PRO A 12 -10.53 3.77 14.54
C PRO A 12 -11.56 3.82 13.39
N ASP A 13 -11.93 5.04 12.96
CA ASP A 13 -13.00 5.26 11.98
C ASP A 13 -12.46 5.53 10.57
N ARG A 14 -11.16 5.33 10.35
CA ARG A 14 -10.54 5.59 9.05
C ARG A 14 -10.25 4.30 8.31
N ARG A 15 -10.43 4.35 6.99
CA ARG A 15 -10.05 3.29 6.09
C ARG A 15 -8.51 3.11 6.12
N LEU A 16 -8.06 1.87 6.29
CA LEU A 16 -6.65 1.52 6.39
C LEU A 16 -6.19 0.83 5.11
N VAL A 17 -5.31 1.49 4.38
CA VAL A 17 -4.71 1.02 3.13
C VAL A 17 -3.26 0.63 3.39
N ILE A 18 -2.89 -0.60 3.07
CA ILE A 18 -1.52 -1.11 3.26
C ILE A 18 -0.89 -1.41 1.91
N CYS A 19 0.33 -0.91 1.69
CA CYS A 19 1.22 -1.41 0.64
C CYS A 19 2.30 -2.27 1.31
N PHE A 20 2.32 -3.54 0.99
CA PHE A 20 3.23 -4.53 1.59
C PHE A 20 4.21 -5.09 0.56
N GLN A 21 5.49 -5.16 0.93
CA GLN A 21 6.50 -5.88 0.17
C GLN A 21 7.02 -7.08 0.97
N PRO A 22 6.80 -8.30 0.50
CA PRO A 22 7.43 -9.48 1.10
C PRO A 22 8.96 -9.40 0.98
N HIS A 23 9.65 -9.92 1.98
CA HIS A 23 11.12 -10.01 1.97
C HIS A 23 11.51 -11.47 1.86
N THR A 24 12.15 -11.82 0.74
CA THR A 24 12.59 -13.15 0.30
C THR A 24 11.46 -14.19 0.13
N TYR A 25 11.64 -15.08 -0.82
CA TYR A 25 10.66 -16.10 -1.16
C TYR A 25 10.56 -17.18 -0.08
N SER A 26 11.70 -17.63 0.45
CA SER A 26 11.75 -18.63 1.53
C SER A 26 11.05 -18.16 2.79
N ARG A 27 11.21 -16.86 3.15
CA ARG A 27 10.56 -16.28 4.31
C ARG A 27 9.04 -16.18 4.12
N SER A 28 8.60 -15.88 2.91
CA SER A 28 7.17 -15.86 2.56
C SER A 28 6.53 -17.23 2.76
N SER A 29 7.21 -18.30 2.33
CA SER A 29 6.78 -19.68 2.58
C SER A 29 6.76 -20.03 4.07
N TYR A 30 7.83 -19.73 4.79
CA TYR A 30 7.96 -20.07 6.20
C TYR A 30 6.94 -19.34 7.09
N LEU A 31 6.55 -18.12 6.72
CA LEU A 31 5.65 -17.28 7.50
C LEU A 31 4.21 -17.24 6.96
N LEU A 32 3.86 -18.09 6.00
CA LEU A 32 2.57 -18.06 5.32
C LEU A 32 1.37 -17.99 6.28
N ASP A 33 1.29 -18.89 7.26
CA ASP A 33 0.18 -18.90 8.24
C ASP A 33 0.10 -17.61 9.07
N LYS A 34 1.26 -16.99 9.34
CA LYS A 34 1.32 -15.70 10.03
C LYS A 34 0.87 -14.56 9.13
N PHE A 35 1.18 -14.62 7.83
CA PHE A 35 0.72 -13.62 6.87
C PHE A 35 -0.79 -13.69 6.68
N ILE A 36 -1.39 -14.87 6.56
CA ILE A 36 -2.85 -15.06 6.44
C ILE A 36 -3.58 -14.30 7.56
N SER A 37 -3.06 -14.33 8.79
CA SER A 37 -3.69 -13.67 9.94
C SER A 37 -3.17 -12.26 10.27
N CYS A 38 -2.10 -11.78 9.62
CA CYS A 38 -1.48 -10.51 10.04
C CYS A 38 -2.18 -9.28 9.49
N PHE A 39 -2.93 -9.42 8.39
CA PHE A 39 -3.63 -8.33 7.70
C PHE A 39 -5.09 -8.18 8.14
N GLU A 40 -5.52 -8.89 9.17
CA GLU A 40 -6.87 -8.76 9.71
C GLU A 40 -7.20 -7.30 10.06
N GLY A 41 -8.35 -6.84 9.60
CA GLY A 41 -8.87 -5.52 9.91
C GLY A 41 -8.36 -4.38 9.01
N ILE A 42 -7.62 -4.66 7.94
CA ILE A 42 -7.33 -3.66 6.90
C ILE A 42 -8.46 -3.59 5.88
N ASP A 43 -8.57 -2.47 5.19
CA ASP A 43 -9.61 -2.26 4.19
C ASP A 43 -9.10 -2.57 2.78
N LYS A 44 -7.82 -2.27 2.50
CA LYS A 44 -7.18 -2.54 1.20
C LYS A 44 -5.75 -2.99 1.38
N LEU A 45 -5.35 -3.98 0.56
CA LEU A 45 -3.99 -4.50 0.51
C LEU A 45 -3.43 -4.42 -0.90
N LEU A 46 -2.33 -3.71 -1.04
CA LEU A 46 -1.48 -3.71 -2.22
C LEU A 46 -0.24 -4.54 -1.90
N ILE A 47 0.08 -5.52 -2.72
CA ILE A 47 1.33 -6.29 -2.57
C ILE A 47 2.27 -5.96 -3.72
N LEU A 48 3.45 -5.46 -3.36
CA LEU A 48 4.57 -5.24 -4.26
C LEU A 48 5.34 -6.55 -4.47
N ASP A 49 5.97 -6.72 -5.62
CA ASP A 49 6.81 -7.88 -5.88
C ASP A 49 7.80 -8.16 -4.75
N THR A 50 8.05 -9.44 -4.51
CA THR A 50 8.97 -9.89 -3.44
C THR A 50 10.34 -9.25 -3.61
N PHE A 51 10.85 -8.64 -2.55
CA PHE A 51 12.25 -8.21 -2.51
C PHE A 51 13.15 -9.46 -2.39
N PRO A 52 13.86 -9.85 -3.46
CA PRO A 52 14.47 -11.17 -3.54
C PRO A 52 15.72 -11.29 -2.69
N ALA A 53 16.43 -10.18 -2.41
CA ALA A 53 17.77 -10.15 -1.85
C ALA A 53 18.76 -11.00 -2.70
N ARG A 54 19.00 -12.26 -2.30
CA ARG A 54 19.86 -13.22 -3.01
C ARG A 54 19.11 -14.49 -3.44
N GLU A 55 17.81 -14.52 -3.26
CA GLU A 55 16.96 -15.66 -3.60
C GLU A 55 16.34 -15.50 -4.99
N THR A 56 15.77 -16.59 -5.48
CA THR A 56 14.97 -16.67 -6.71
C THR A 56 13.58 -17.20 -6.39
N GLU A 57 12.64 -17.13 -7.33
CA GLU A 57 11.29 -17.68 -7.15
C GLU A 57 11.27 -19.19 -6.83
N ALA A 58 12.32 -19.93 -7.23
CA ALA A 58 12.45 -21.35 -6.90
C ALA A 58 12.66 -21.60 -5.38
N ASP A 59 13.04 -20.59 -4.63
CA ASP A 59 13.35 -20.71 -3.20
C ASP A 59 12.09 -20.62 -2.30
N GLY A 60 10.92 -20.23 -2.86
CA GLY A 60 9.71 -20.16 -2.05
C GLY A 60 8.53 -19.45 -2.72
N LEU A 61 7.65 -18.85 -1.91
CA LEU A 61 6.45 -18.17 -2.37
C LEU A 61 6.72 -16.76 -2.90
N SER A 62 6.28 -16.51 -4.12
CA SER A 62 6.21 -15.16 -4.71
C SER A 62 5.12 -14.30 -4.05
N ALA A 63 5.17 -12.99 -4.28
CA ALA A 63 4.14 -12.06 -3.83
C ALA A 63 2.75 -12.42 -4.40
N LYS A 64 2.68 -12.83 -5.67
CA LYS A 64 1.44 -13.26 -6.34
C LYS A 64 0.85 -14.53 -5.70
N GLU A 65 1.70 -15.51 -5.39
CA GLU A 65 1.26 -16.74 -4.73
C GLU A 65 0.86 -16.50 -3.27
N LEU A 66 1.55 -15.60 -2.57
CA LEU A 66 1.16 -15.17 -1.24
C LEU A 66 -0.22 -14.51 -1.30
N LEU A 67 -0.42 -13.55 -2.20
CA LEU A 67 -1.69 -12.85 -2.37
C LEU A 67 -2.87 -13.81 -2.62
N ALA A 68 -2.66 -14.83 -3.47
CA ALA A 68 -3.68 -15.83 -3.79
C ALA A 68 -4.13 -16.67 -2.58
N ARG A 69 -3.37 -16.66 -1.49
CA ARG A 69 -3.69 -17.38 -0.24
C ARG A 69 -4.26 -16.49 0.86
N LEU A 70 -4.32 -15.18 0.62
CA LEU A 70 -4.90 -14.24 1.58
C LEU A 70 -6.40 -14.10 1.33
N GLU A 71 -7.20 -14.24 2.37
CA GLU A 71 -8.67 -14.09 2.32
C GLU A 71 -9.09 -12.62 2.52
N ILE A 72 -8.50 -11.70 1.76
CA ILE A 72 -8.78 -10.27 1.81
C ILE A 72 -9.52 -9.87 0.54
N LYS A 73 -10.68 -9.22 0.69
CA LYS A 73 -11.58 -8.94 -0.45
C LYS A 73 -11.03 -7.92 -1.44
N ASP A 74 -10.31 -6.93 -0.95
CA ASP A 74 -9.83 -5.82 -1.79
C ASP A 74 -8.29 -5.84 -1.80
N THR A 75 -7.77 -6.59 -2.75
CA THR A 75 -6.33 -6.81 -2.90
C THR A 75 -5.88 -6.58 -4.33
N SER A 76 -4.67 -6.09 -4.51
CA SER A 76 -4.02 -5.99 -5.82
C SER A 76 -2.52 -6.25 -5.72
N HIS A 77 -1.94 -6.72 -6.81
CA HIS A 77 -0.52 -6.92 -6.99
C HIS A 77 0.03 -5.85 -7.93
N VAL A 78 1.23 -5.37 -7.67
CA VAL A 78 1.97 -4.42 -8.51
C VAL A 78 3.42 -4.87 -8.66
N ASP A 79 3.96 -4.70 -9.87
CA ASP A 79 5.28 -5.22 -10.22
C ASP A 79 6.42 -4.25 -9.84
N SER A 80 6.11 -2.97 -9.59
CA SER A 80 7.13 -1.95 -9.32
C SER A 80 6.68 -0.86 -8.34
N VAL A 81 7.65 -0.16 -7.76
CA VAL A 81 7.41 1.03 -6.91
C VAL A 81 6.65 2.12 -7.67
N SER A 82 7.01 2.36 -8.93
CA SER A 82 6.33 3.36 -9.77
C SER A 82 4.86 3.03 -9.96
N GLU A 83 4.55 1.79 -10.29
CA GLU A 83 3.18 1.30 -10.42
C GLU A 83 2.42 1.36 -9.09
N ALA A 84 3.08 1.01 -7.98
CA ALA A 84 2.50 1.14 -6.65
C ALA A 84 2.13 2.59 -6.31
N ILE A 85 3.00 3.55 -6.63
CA ILE A 85 2.73 4.97 -6.42
C ILE A 85 1.51 5.41 -7.25
N ASP A 86 1.48 5.08 -8.55
CA ASP A 86 0.35 5.42 -9.43
C ASP A 86 -0.96 4.82 -8.92
N HIS A 87 -0.93 3.55 -8.54
CA HIS A 87 -2.09 2.84 -8.01
C HIS A 87 -2.59 3.47 -6.72
N VAL A 88 -1.69 3.74 -5.76
CA VAL A 88 -2.04 4.31 -4.45
C VAL A 88 -2.61 5.73 -4.59
N VAL A 89 -2.02 6.57 -5.44
CA VAL A 89 -2.53 7.95 -5.69
C VAL A 89 -3.97 7.92 -6.20
N ASN A 90 -4.30 6.97 -7.08
CA ASN A 90 -5.66 6.82 -7.63
C ASN A 90 -6.63 6.13 -6.67
N LEU A 91 -6.13 5.38 -5.71
CA LEU A 91 -6.91 4.58 -4.76
C LEU A 91 -7.33 5.36 -3.51
N LEU A 92 -6.45 6.25 -3.04
CA LEU A 92 -6.64 6.94 -1.77
C LEU A 92 -7.76 7.99 -1.85
N GLU A 93 -8.53 8.04 -0.79
CA GLU A 93 -9.59 9.03 -0.57
C GLU A 93 -9.25 9.93 0.63
N PRO A 94 -9.81 11.15 0.68
CA PRO A 94 -9.63 12.01 1.84
C PRO A 94 -10.03 11.32 3.15
N GLY A 95 -9.12 11.28 4.10
CA GLY A 95 -9.35 10.64 5.39
C GLY A 95 -8.75 9.25 5.52
N ASP A 96 -8.25 8.63 4.46
CA ASP A 96 -7.56 7.34 4.54
C ASP A 96 -6.26 7.41 5.36
N VAL A 97 -5.90 6.28 5.92
CA VAL A 97 -4.57 6.04 6.51
C VAL A 97 -3.83 5.08 5.59
N PHE A 98 -2.75 5.56 4.99
CA PHE A 98 -1.89 4.77 4.12
C PHE A 98 -0.58 4.42 4.83
N ILE A 99 -0.17 3.15 4.74
CA ILE A 99 1.08 2.66 5.36
C ILE A 99 1.83 1.73 4.39
N GLY A 100 3.09 2.07 4.09
CA GLY A 100 4.04 1.15 3.47
C GLY A 100 4.68 0.25 4.52
N VAL A 101 4.65 -1.07 4.30
CA VAL A 101 5.18 -2.08 5.24
C VAL A 101 6.04 -3.09 4.50
N GLY A 102 7.24 -3.31 4.97
CA GLY A 102 8.13 -4.30 4.40
C GLY A 102 9.60 -3.93 4.55
N ALA A 103 10.45 -4.73 3.94
CA ALA A 103 11.88 -4.45 3.81
C ALA A 103 12.20 -4.32 2.31
N GLY A 104 12.94 -3.28 1.94
CA GLY A 104 13.27 -3.00 0.54
C GLY A 104 12.57 -1.75 0.01
N ASP A 105 12.20 -1.78 -1.26
CA ASP A 105 11.82 -0.60 -2.03
C ASP A 105 10.44 -0.02 -1.65
N VAL A 106 9.63 -0.77 -0.93
CA VAL A 106 8.29 -0.31 -0.48
C VAL A 106 8.33 0.97 0.35
N THR A 107 9.48 1.27 0.97
CA THR A 107 9.67 2.52 1.72
C THR A 107 9.60 3.76 0.84
N ASP A 108 9.87 3.61 -0.45
CA ASP A 108 9.84 4.71 -1.42
C ASP A 108 8.40 5.04 -1.86
N VAL A 109 7.46 4.11 -1.72
CA VAL A 109 6.07 4.31 -2.13
C VAL A 109 5.41 5.48 -1.38
N PRO A 110 5.40 5.56 -0.04
CA PRO A 110 4.82 6.72 0.66
C PRO A 110 5.49 8.05 0.30
N TRP A 111 6.81 8.04 0.08
CA TRP A 111 7.55 9.23 -0.32
C TRP A 111 7.21 9.70 -1.74
N GLY A 112 6.89 8.79 -2.64
CA GLY A 112 6.43 9.13 -3.99
C GLY A 112 4.96 9.54 -4.04
N VAL A 113 4.12 8.97 -3.18
CA VAL A 113 2.67 9.28 -3.09
C VAL A 113 2.42 10.67 -2.54
N LEU A 114 3.07 11.03 -1.44
CA LEU A 114 2.80 12.27 -0.71
C LEU A 114 2.87 13.55 -1.57
N PRO A 115 3.95 13.81 -2.35
CA PRO A 115 4.02 15.01 -3.18
C PRO A 115 2.96 15.03 -4.28
N ARG A 116 2.57 13.88 -4.83
CA ARG A 116 1.55 13.78 -5.87
C ARG A 116 0.16 14.14 -5.32
N LEU A 117 -0.19 13.66 -4.13
CA LEU A 117 -1.44 14.02 -3.47
C LEU A 117 -1.47 15.51 -3.10
N GLN A 118 -0.34 16.07 -2.66
CA GLN A 118 -0.23 17.51 -2.40
C GLN A 118 -0.48 18.34 -3.65
N ASN A 119 0.10 17.96 -4.79
CA ASN A 119 -0.10 18.65 -6.07
C ASN A 119 -1.57 18.60 -6.51
N LEU A 120 -2.22 17.43 -6.44
CA LEU A 120 -3.65 17.28 -6.75
C LEU A 120 -4.54 18.17 -5.87
N ALA A 121 -4.22 18.28 -4.57
CA ALA A 121 -4.93 19.16 -3.65
C ALA A 121 -4.77 20.65 -4.02
N TRP A 122 -3.57 21.07 -4.44
CA TRP A 122 -3.33 22.44 -4.91
C TRP A 122 -4.08 22.73 -6.21
N GLU A 123 -4.08 21.82 -7.17
CA GLU A 123 -4.82 21.97 -8.43
C GLU A 123 -6.32 22.10 -8.18
N SER A 124 -6.91 21.28 -7.32
CA SER A 124 -8.33 21.39 -6.94
C SER A 124 -8.67 22.73 -6.30
N LEU A 125 -7.80 23.23 -5.41
CA LEU A 125 -7.98 24.56 -4.78
C LEU A 125 -7.83 25.71 -5.76
N ALA A 126 -6.98 25.59 -6.77
CA ALA A 126 -6.82 26.59 -7.82
C ALA A 126 -8.10 26.68 -8.69
N VAL A 127 -8.63 25.54 -9.12
CA VAL A 127 -9.89 25.47 -9.89
C VAL A 127 -11.07 26.08 -9.13
N GLN A 128 -11.22 25.74 -7.85
CA GLN A 128 -12.28 26.32 -7.02
C GLN A 128 -12.17 27.85 -6.87
N LYS A 129 -10.94 28.40 -6.80
CA LYS A 129 -10.73 29.85 -6.75
C LYS A 129 -11.09 30.55 -8.06
N GLU A 130 -10.85 29.92 -9.19
CA GLU A 130 -11.23 30.46 -10.50
C GLU A 130 -12.76 30.47 -10.69
N GLU A 131 -13.43 29.40 -10.27
CA GLU A 131 -14.90 29.30 -10.30
C GLU A 131 -15.59 30.32 -9.40
N LEU A 132 -15.00 30.64 -8.25
CA LEU A 132 -15.52 31.63 -7.31
C LEU A 132 -15.23 33.09 -7.69
N ASN A 133 -14.35 33.33 -8.67
CA ASN A 133 -13.99 34.69 -9.10
C ASN A 133 -13.95 34.81 -10.65
N PRO A 134 -15.10 34.65 -11.35
CA PRO A 134 -15.17 34.63 -12.82
C PRO A 134 -14.93 35.97 -13.51
N ASN A 135 -14.59 37.02 -12.75
CA ASN A 135 -14.45 38.40 -13.26
C ASN A 135 -13.05 39.01 -13.05
N ASN A 136 -12.00 38.21 -13.14
CA ASN A 136 -10.63 38.72 -13.16
C ASN A 136 -9.98 38.46 -14.53
#